data_7c66c06fd844e519b671207bb0573ef5
#
_entry.id   7c66c06fd844e519b671207bb0573ef5
#
_cell.length_a   1.000
_cell.length_b   1.000
_cell.length_c   1.000
_cell.angle_alpha   90.00
_cell.angle_beta   90.00
_cell.angle_gamma   90.00
#
_symmetry.space_group_name_H-M   'P 1'
#
loop_
_entity.id
_entity.type
_entity.pdbx_description
1 polymer ?
#
loop_
_entity_poly.entity_id
_entity_poly.type
_entity_poly.pdbx_seq_one_letter_code
_entity_poly.pdbx_strand_id
1 'polypeptide(L)'
;MAAGEALSWTAHPFRRRRGRGWAGLAAAATALGLVHLWARSLALTLLGGVLLAVSLWPFYFPVRWRLSETEITADFGAWRRRWPWERFKGFVALGDGAVLTPFARPHALERWRTLWLPCPERADDLHAWLAQRLPRRGGEGNGP
;
A
#
# COMPACT_ATOMS: atom_id res chain seq x y z
N MET A 1 9.06 -15.40 -19.98
CA MET A 1 7.97 -14.38 -19.92
C MET A 1 8.20 -13.37 -21.01
N ALA A 2 7.22 -13.19 -21.88
CA ALA A 2 7.31 -12.21 -22.96
C ALA A 2 7.36 -10.79 -22.35
N ALA A 3 8.24 -9.92 -22.88
CA ALA A 3 8.25 -8.50 -22.59
C ALA A 3 6.93 -7.93 -23.10
N GLY A 4 6.00 -7.66 -22.21
CA GLY A 4 4.67 -7.16 -22.57
C GLY A 4 3.52 -7.70 -21.70
N GLU A 5 3.73 -8.76 -20.92
CA GLU A 5 2.72 -9.26 -20.01
C GLU A 5 2.55 -8.34 -18.79
N ALA A 6 1.33 -7.83 -18.61
CA ALA A 6 0.97 -7.09 -17.41
C ALA A 6 1.07 -8.01 -16.19
N LEU A 7 1.93 -7.67 -15.24
CA LEU A 7 2.00 -8.39 -13.97
C LEU A 7 0.86 -7.93 -13.07
N SER A 8 0.00 -8.83 -12.65
CA SER A 8 -1.12 -8.52 -11.77
C SER A 8 -1.19 -9.48 -10.59
N TRP A 9 -1.47 -8.94 -9.40
CA TRP A 9 -1.69 -9.73 -8.18
C TRP A 9 -2.61 -9.01 -7.22
N THR A 10 -3.09 -9.72 -6.23
CA THR A 10 -3.92 -9.17 -5.16
C THR A 10 -3.15 -9.21 -3.85
N ALA A 11 -2.96 -8.05 -3.23
CA ALA A 11 -2.35 -7.94 -1.92
C ALA A 11 -3.43 -7.80 -0.84
N HIS A 12 -3.32 -8.61 0.22
CA HIS A 12 -4.19 -8.56 1.39
C HIS A 12 -3.41 -8.01 2.59
N PRO A 13 -3.44 -6.72 2.86
CA PRO A 13 -2.64 -6.15 3.95
C PRO A 13 -3.02 -6.70 5.33
N PHE A 14 -4.30 -7.04 5.54
CA PHE A 14 -4.80 -7.61 6.79
C PHE A 14 -4.21 -9.00 7.12
N ARG A 15 -4.04 -9.88 6.12
CA ARG A 15 -3.52 -11.25 6.37
C ARG A 15 -2.11 -11.25 6.91
N ARG A 16 -1.32 -10.26 6.58
CA ARG A 16 0.09 -10.16 6.97
C ARG A 16 0.29 -9.75 8.43
N ARG A 17 -0.64 -8.96 8.99
CA ARG A 17 -0.55 -8.43 10.36
C ARG A 17 -1.86 -8.58 11.13
N ARG A 18 -2.37 -9.80 11.22
CA ARG A 18 -3.65 -10.09 11.89
C ARG A 18 -3.76 -9.47 13.27
N GLY A 19 -2.72 -9.59 14.11
CA GLY A 19 -2.74 -9.04 15.46
C GLY A 19 -2.92 -7.52 15.51
N ARG A 20 -2.26 -6.78 14.60
CA ARG A 20 -2.41 -5.32 14.47
C ARG A 20 -3.77 -4.93 13.91
N GLY A 21 -4.34 -5.75 13.04
CA GLY A 21 -5.67 -5.53 12.50
C GLY A 21 -6.74 -5.59 13.60
N TRP A 22 -6.69 -6.60 14.46
CA TRP A 22 -7.61 -6.73 15.60
C TRP A 22 -7.41 -5.62 16.63
N ALA A 23 -6.17 -5.21 16.90
CA ALA A 23 -5.88 -4.08 17.77
C ALA A 23 -6.46 -2.77 17.22
N GLY A 24 -6.38 -2.54 15.91
CA GLY A 24 -6.98 -1.38 15.26
C GLY A 24 -8.51 -1.36 15.37
N LEU A 25 -9.17 -2.51 15.18
CA LEU A 25 -10.63 -2.62 15.37
C LEU A 25 -11.05 -2.39 16.83
N ALA A 26 -10.31 -2.96 17.79
CA ALA A 26 -10.58 -2.75 19.21
C ALA A 26 -10.41 -1.28 19.59
N ALA A 27 -9.36 -0.61 19.12
CA ALA A 27 -9.14 0.81 19.34
C ALA A 27 -10.26 1.67 18.71
N ALA A 28 -10.69 1.36 17.50
CA ALA A 28 -11.80 2.06 16.83
C ALA A 28 -13.13 1.87 17.59
N ALA A 29 -13.44 0.66 18.02
CA ALA A 29 -14.65 0.38 18.81
C ALA A 29 -14.63 1.12 20.16
N THR A 30 -13.48 1.13 20.83
CA THR A 30 -13.29 1.86 22.10
C THR A 30 -13.49 3.37 21.90
N ALA A 31 -12.87 3.95 20.86
CA ALA A 31 -13.01 5.36 20.53
C ALA A 31 -14.48 5.73 20.23
N LEU A 32 -15.19 4.91 19.47
CA LEU A 32 -16.61 5.10 19.19
C LEU A 32 -17.46 5.03 20.47
N GLY A 33 -17.18 4.07 21.33
CA GLY A 33 -17.85 3.93 22.62
C GLY A 33 -17.66 5.17 23.50
N LEU A 34 -16.44 5.69 23.59
CA LEU A 34 -16.13 6.90 24.34
C LEU A 34 -16.85 8.14 23.76
N VAL A 35 -16.85 8.28 22.44
CA VAL A 35 -17.59 9.36 21.77
C VAL A 35 -19.08 9.27 22.07
N HIS A 36 -19.66 8.07 22.04
CA HIS A 36 -21.07 7.86 22.37
C HIS A 36 -21.41 8.23 23.82
N LEU A 37 -20.58 7.79 24.76
CA LEU A 37 -20.75 8.10 26.18
C LEU A 37 -20.63 9.60 26.48
N TRP A 38 -19.69 10.26 25.82
CA TRP A 38 -19.43 11.69 26.03
C TRP A 38 -20.46 12.58 25.35
N ALA A 39 -20.74 12.33 24.08
CA ALA A 39 -21.65 13.17 23.28
C ALA A 39 -23.13 12.85 23.48
N ARG A 40 -23.45 11.62 23.96
CA ARG A 40 -24.83 11.09 24.09
C ARG A 40 -25.71 11.32 22.86
N SER A 41 -25.08 11.34 21.67
CA SER A 41 -25.72 11.60 20.40
C SER A 41 -25.49 10.44 19.46
N LEU A 42 -26.58 9.75 19.09
CA LEU A 42 -26.51 8.65 18.11
C LEU A 42 -26.02 9.15 16.74
N ALA A 43 -26.43 10.35 16.33
CA ALA A 43 -26.04 10.94 15.06
C ALA A 43 -24.51 11.15 14.98
N LEU A 44 -23.90 11.68 16.04
CA LEU A 44 -22.43 11.85 16.09
C LEU A 44 -21.69 10.51 16.14
N THR A 45 -22.23 9.53 16.83
CA THR A 45 -21.67 8.18 16.89
C THR A 45 -21.70 7.51 15.51
N LEU A 46 -22.83 7.61 14.80
CA LEU A 46 -22.96 7.08 13.45
C LEU A 46 -22.03 7.79 12.46
N LEU A 47 -21.94 9.12 12.53
CA LEU A 47 -21.03 9.89 11.70
C LEU A 47 -19.57 9.47 11.96
N GLY A 48 -19.16 9.35 13.22
CA GLY A 48 -17.84 8.87 13.60
C GLY A 48 -17.57 7.44 13.10
N GLY A 49 -18.57 6.56 13.18
CA GLY A 49 -18.49 5.19 12.65
C GLY A 49 -18.28 5.14 11.14
N VAL A 50 -18.99 5.96 10.39
CA VAL A 50 -18.83 6.07 8.94
C VAL A 50 -17.44 6.60 8.59
N LEU A 51 -16.98 7.66 9.26
CA LEU A 51 -15.64 8.21 9.03
C LEU A 51 -14.54 7.18 9.33
N LEU A 52 -14.67 6.42 10.42
CA LEU A 52 -13.72 5.35 10.75
C LEU A 52 -13.76 4.22 9.71
N ALA A 53 -14.95 3.81 9.27
CA ALA A 53 -15.09 2.78 8.25
C ALA A 53 -14.41 3.17 6.93
N VAL A 54 -14.62 4.41 6.48
CA VAL A 54 -13.98 4.95 5.27
C VAL A 54 -12.45 5.05 5.43
N SER A 55 -11.98 5.47 6.59
CA SER A 55 -10.54 5.60 6.89
C SER A 55 -9.84 4.25 6.96
N LEU A 56 -10.51 3.23 7.48
CA LEU A 56 -9.95 1.87 7.62
C LEU A 56 -10.14 1.02 6.36
N TRP A 57 -10.97 1.45 5.41
CA TRP A 57 -11.27 0.72 4.18
C TRP A 57 -10.01 0.19 3.47
N PRO A 58 -8.98 1.01 3.18
CA PRO A 58 -7.80 0.53 2.45
C PRO A 58 -7.00 -0.53 3.20
N PHE A 59 -7.17 -0.62 4.53
CA PHE A 59 -6.45 -1.56 5.36
C PHE A 59 -7.08 -2.96 5.40
N TYR A 60 -8.40 -3.03 5.32
CA TYR A 60 -9.15 -4.29 5.42
C TYR A 60 -9.50 -4.91 4.08
N PHE A 61 -9.59 -4.12 3.02
CA PHE A 61 -9.93 -4.62 1.70
C PHE A 61 -8.70 -5.00 0.87
N PRO A 62 -8.82 -6.06 0.03
CA PRO A 62 -7.75 -6.46 -0.87
C PRO A 62 -7.49 -5.37 -1.91
N VAL A 63 -6.23 -5.10 -2.17
CA VAL A 63 -5.79 -4.18 -3.22
C VAL A 63 -5.30 -5.00 -4.41
N ARG A 64 -5.88 -4.77 -5.57
CA ARG A 64 -5.42 -5.36 -6.84
C ARG A 64 -4.37 -4.46 -7.47
N TRP A 65 -3.19 -4.99 -7.61
CA TRP A 65 -2.09 -4.34 -8.28
C TRP A 65 -1.98 -4.82 -9.71
N ARG A 66 -1.76 -3.91 -10.64
CA ARG A 66 -1.48 -4.21 -12.03
C ARG A 66 -0.33 -3.32 -12.50
N LEU A 67 0.74 -3.95 -12.97
CA LEU A 67 1.83 -3.29 -13.63
C LEU A 67 1.67 -3.49 -15.14
N SER A 68 1.43 -2.42 -15.87
CA SER A 68 1.39 -2.41 -17.33
C SER A 68 2.66 -1.76 -17.89
N GLU A 69 2.81 -1.73 -19.19
CA GLU A 69 3.95 -1.07 -19.83
C GLU A 69 3.98 0.44 -19.63
N THR A 70 2.81 1.06 -19.45
CA THR A 70 2.65 2.51 -19.39
C THR A 70 2.45 3.05 -17.99
N GLU A 71 1.84 2.28 -17.10
CA GLU A 71 1.47 2.75 -15.76
C GLU A 71 1.40 1.63 -14.72
N ILE A 72 1.46 2.03 -13.46
CA ILE A 72 1.15 1.19 -12.30
C ILE A 72 -0.26 1.53 -11.87
N THR A 73 -1.11 0.53 -11.71
CA THR A 73 -2.47 0.71 -11.23
C THR A 73 -2.69 -0.03 -9.92
N ALA A 74 -3.26 0.64 -8.94
CA ALA A 74 -3.78 0.04 -7.71
C ALA A 74 -5.29 0.25 -7.64
N ASP A 75 -6.02 -0.85 -7.57
CA ASP A 75 -7.47 -0.87 -7.44
C ASP A 75 -7.86 -1.24 -6.01
N PHE A 76 -8.46 -0.30 -5.32
CA PHE A 76 -8.93 -0.44 -3.92
C PHE A 76 -10.42 -0.83 -3.84
N GLY A 77 -11.03 -1.17 -4.97
CA GLY A 77 -12.45 -1.49 -5.06
C GLY A 77 -13.33 -0.24 -5.19
N ALA A 78 -13.26 0.67 -4.23
CA ALA A 78 -14.04 1.92 -4.25
C ALA A 78 -13.38 3.02 -5.10
N TRP A 79 -12.06 3.01 -5.22
CA TRP A 79 -11.30 3.95 -6.05
C TRP A 79 -10.07 3.29 -6.64
N ARG A 80 -9.57 3.87 -7.75
CA ARG A 80 -8.40 3.41 -8.47
C ARG A 80 -7.35 4.51 -8.51
N ARG A 81 -6.11 4.15 -8.23
CA ARG A 81 -4.95 5.04 -8.38
C ARG A 81 -4.06 4.55 -9.51
N ARG A 82 -3.51 5.51 -10.27
CA ARG A 82 -2.59 5.25 -11.37
C ARG A 82 -1.35 6.11 -11.22
N TRP A 83 -0.20 5.52 -11.53
CA TRP A 83 1.08 6.21 -11.52
C TRP A 83 1.83 5.88 -12.80
N PRO A 84 2.20 6.89 -13.62
CA PRO A 84 3.03 6.69 -14.79
C PRO A 84 4.46 6.32 -14.38
N TRP A 85 5.12 5.52 -15.21
CA TRP A 85 6.49 5.04 -14.94
C TRP A 85 7.52 6.17 -14.88
N GLU A 86 7.32 7.25 -15.65
CA GLU A 86 8.20 8.42 -15.69
C GLU A 86 8.38 9.08 -14.33
N ARG A 87 7.46 8.85 -13.41
CA ARG A 87 7.52 9.36 -12.04
C ARG A 87 8.60 8.70 -11.20
N PHE A 88 8.99 7.46 -11.56
CA PHE A 88 9.93 6.68 -10.78
C PHE A 88 11.29 6.63 -11.44
N LYS A 89 12.36 6.77 -10.63
CA LYS A 89 13.76 6.78 -11.09
C LYS A 89 14.54 5.54 -10.69
N GLY A 90 13.97 4.70 -9.84
CA GLY A 90 14.60 3.46 -9.40
C GLY A 90 13.72 2.66 -8.45
N PHE A 91 14.16 1.47 -8.09
CA PHE A 91 13.49 0.64 -7.11
C PHE A 91 14.47 -0.03 -6.15
N VAL A 92 13.99 -0.33 -4.95
CA VAL A 92 14.68 -1.12 -3.93
C VAL A 92 13.94 -2.43 -3.78
N ALA A 93 14.65 -3.55 -3.99
CA ALA A 93 14.08 -4.87 -3.81
C ALA A 93 14.03 -5.22 -2.32
N LEU A 94 12.88 -5.66 -1.84
CA LEU A 94 12.67 -6.17 -0.49
C LEU A 94 12.14 -7.61 -0.56
N GLY A 95 12.36 -8.40 0.48
CA GLY A 95 11.98 -9.82 0.49
C GLY A 95 10.49 -10.10 0.28
N ASP A 96 9.65 -9.11 0.47
CA ASP A 96 8.20 -9.21 0.39
C ASP A 96 7.56 -8.23 -0.61
N GLY A 97 8.37 -7.63 -1.47
CA GLY A 97 7.94 -6.69 -2.49
C GLY A 97 9.04 -5.76 -2.97
N ALA A 98 8.67 -4.58 -3.41
CA ALA A 98 9.58 -3.56 -3.88
C ALA A 98 9.12 -2.15 -3.49
N VAL A 99 10.07 -1.25 -3.29
CA VAL A 99 9.80 0.18 -3.08
C VAL A 99 10.26 0.94 -4.31
N LEU A 100 9.34 1.65 -4.94
CA LEU A 100 9.65 2.54 -6.06
C LEU A 100 9.95 3.93 -5.54
N THR A 101 11.04 4.53 -6.00
CA THR A 101 11.44 5.88 -5.61
C THR A 101 11.43 6.84 -6.80
N PRO A 102 10.90 8.07 -6.62
CA PRO A 102 10.94 9.10 -7.64
C PRO A 102 12.30 9.83 -7.69
N PHE A 103 13.20 9.53 -6.76
CA PHE A 103 14.48 10.21 -6.64
C PHE A 103 15.62 9.36 -7.22
N ALA A 104 16.53 10.00 -7.98
CA ALA A 104 17.73 9.35 -8.48
C ALA A 104 18.80 9.15 -7.40
N ARG A 105 18.77 9.96 -6.35
CA ARG A 105 19.67 9.91 -5.18
C ARG A 105 18.89 9.87 -3.89
N PRO A 106 19.46 9.38 -2.76
CA PRO A 106 18.83 9.43 -1.44
C PRO A 106 18.41 10.85 -1.10
N HIS A 107 17.15 11.01 -0.69
CA HIS A 107 16.59 12.33 -0.37
C HIS A 107 15.75 12.25 0.91
N ALA A 108 15.75 13.31 1.72
CA ALA A 108 14.99 13.36 2.97
C ALA A 108 13.48 13.13 2.80
N LEU A 109 12.91 13.51 1.65
CA LEU A 109 11.50 13.30 1.32
C LEU A 109 11.19 11.94 0.70
N GLU A 110 12.18 11.08 0.49
CA GLU A 110 12.02 9.75 -0.11
C GLU A 110 10.99 8.93 0.67
N ARG A 111 11.06 8.98 2.01
CA ARG A 111 10.15 8.29 2.92
C ARG A 111 8.66 8.58 2.66
N TRP A 112 8.33 9.76 2.16
CA TRP A 112 6.95 10.23 1.95
C TRP A 112 6.46 10.09 0.52
N ARG A 113 7.37 9.90 -0.43
CA ARG A 113 7.05 9.87 -1.87
C ARG A 113 7.32 8.55 -2.55
N THR A 114 7.77 7.55 -1.82
CA THR A 114 7.95 6.19 -2.34
C THR A 114 6.62 5.47 -2.47
N LEU A 115 6.54 4.59 -3.47
CA LEU A 115 5.41 3.69 -3.66
C LEU A 115 5.84 2.28 -3.23
N TRP A 116 5.19 1.73 -2.24
CA TRP A 116 5.38 0.36 -1.79
C TRP A 116 4.52 -0.61 -2.60
N LEU A 117 5.14 -1.61 -3.21
CA LEU A 117 4.49 -2.69 -3.95
C LEU A 117 4.60 -3.99 -3.15
N PRO A 118 3.59 -4.36 -2.38
CA PRO A 118 3.58 -5.62 -1.62
C PRO A 118 3.32 -6.80 -2.54
N CYS A 119 4.29 -7.72 -2.67
CA CYS A 119 4.17 -8.93 -3.47
C CYS A 119 4.92 -10.09 -2.81
N PRO A 120 4.47 -10.60 -1.64
CA PRO A 120 5.22 -11.60 -0.89
C PRO A 120 5.29 -12.95 -1.59
N GLU A 121 4.31 -13.30 -2.42
CA GLU A 121 4.23 -14.61 -3.07
C GLU A 121 5.06 -14.69 -4.37
N ARG A 122 5.30 -13.55 -5.01
CA ARG A 122 5.99 -13.45 -6.30
C ARG A 122 7.00 -12.31 -6.33
N ALA A 123 7.72 -12.10 -5.22
CA ALA A 123 8.68 -11.00 -5.09
C ALA A 123 9.79 -11.09 -6.15
N ASP A 124 10.28 -12.29 -6.45
CA ASP A 124 11.33 -12.50 -7.45
C ASP A 124 10.87 -12.15 -8.87
N ASP A 125 9.63 -12.53 -9.22
CA ASP A 125 9.02 -12.17 -10.51
C ASP A 125 8.87 -10.64 -10.62
N LEU A 126 8.43 -10.01 -9.54
CA LEU A 126 8.32 -8.55 -9.46
C LEU A 126 9.68 -7.87 -9.64
N HIS A 127 10.70 -8.37 -8.95
CA HIS A 127 12.06 -7.81 -9.05
C HIS A 127 12.63 -7.97 -10.45
N ALA A 128 12.47 -9.15 -11.08
CA ALA A 128 12.91 -9.39 -12.44
C ALA A 128 12.20 -8.47 -13.46
N TRP A 129 10.90 -8.29 -13.27
CA TRP A 129 10.09 -7.41 -14.12
C TRP A 129 10.49 -5.93 -13.98
N LEU A 130 10.72 -5.46 -12.75
CA LEU A 130 11.17 -4.09 -12.46
C LEU A 130 12.59 -3.83 -12.98
N ALA A 131 13.49 -4.81 -12.86
CA ALA A 131 14.87 -4.67 -13.31
C ALA A 131 15.02 -4.43 -14.83
N GLN A 132 14.03 -4.84 -15.61
CA GLN A 132 13.98 -4.56 -17.05
C GLN A 132 13.62 -3.09 -17.37
N ARG A 133 13.04 -2.35 -16.43
CA ARG A 133 12.50 -1.00 -16.64
C ARG A 133 13.15 0.08 -15.80
N LEU A 134 13.55 -0.25 -14.59
CA LEU A 134 14.12 0.69 -13.63
C LEU A 134 15.46 0.18 -13.08
N PRO A 135 16.44 1.06 -12.84
CA PRO A 135 17.67 0.68 -12.19
C PRO A 135 17.40 0.21 -10.75
N ARG A 136 17.98 -0.95 -10.39
CA ARG A 136 17.95 -1.44 -9.02
C ARG A 136 18.90 -0.60 -8.17
N ARG A 137 18.36 0.01 -7.14
CA ARG A 137 19.17 0.66 -6.12
C ARG A 137 19.54 -0.37 -5.04
N GLY A 138 20.82 -0.44 -4.72
CA GLY A 138 21.29 -1.26 -3.61
C GLY A 138 20.54 -0.84 -2.34
N GLY A 139 19.88 -1.78 -1.70
CA GLY A 139 19.30 -1.56 -0.39
C GLY A 139 20.43 -1.46 0.63
N GLU A 140 21.02 -0.29 0.81
CA GLU A 140 21.69 0.02 2.04
C GLU A 140 20.61 0.18 3.11
N GLY A 141 20.60 -0.78 4.03
CA GLY A 141 19.58 -0.94 5.01
C GLY A 141 19.37 0.33 5.83
N ASN A 142 18.15 0.75 5.84
CA ASN A 142 17.51 1.34 6.99
C ASN A 142 16.11 0.72 7.07
N GLY A 143 16.07 -0.48 7.65
CA GLY A 143 14.85 -0.97 8.25
C GLY A 143 14.51 -0.06 9.43
N PRO A 144 13.22 0.13 9.72
CA PRO A 144 12.77 0.85 10.90
C PRO A 144 13.18 0.14 12.17
#